data_ee74f52c34ba322321bb7a4ce44adcf6
#
_entry.id   ee74f52c34ba322321bb7a4ce44adcf6
#
_cell.length_a   1.000
_cell.length_b   1.000
_cell.length_c   1.000
_cell.angle_alpha   90.00
_cell.angle_beta   90.00
_cell.angle_gamma   90.00
#
_symmetry.space_group_name_H-M   'P 1'
#
loop_
_entity.id
_entity.type
_entity.pdbx_description
1 polymer ?
#
loop_
_entity_poly.entity_id
_entity_poly.type
_entity_poly.pdbx_seq_one_letter_code
_entity_poly.pdbx_strand_id
1 'polypeptide(L)'
;MLTFVPRMKAGKLTKDKVNIITLGCSKNLVDSEVLSGQLMANDIPVVHENKRLDHNIAVINTCGFIDKAKEESINTILDQLELKRRGKLEKVYVTGCLSERYRSDLEKEMPEVDAWFGTMELPLLLKQLDADYKKELIGERLLSTPSHYAYLKISEGCNRTCSFCA
;
A
#
# COMPACT_ATOMS: atom_id res chain seq x y z
N MET A 1 -43.88 34.05 -7.65
CA MET A 1 -43.28 32.95 -8.43
C MET A 1 -41.86 32.75 -7.94
N LEU A 2 -41.63 31.80 -7.02
CA LEU A 2 -40.32 31.49 -6.48
C LEU A 2 -39.73 30.36 -7.35
N THR A 3 -38.70 30.65 -8.12
CA THR A 3 -37.98 29.66 -8.92
C THR A 3 -37.10 28.82 -8.01
N PHE A 4 -37.47 27.56 -7.84
CA PHE A 4 -36.70 26.54 -7.16
C PHE A 4 -35.46 26.21 -8.01
N VAL A 5 -34.30 26.67 -7.58
CA VAL A 5 -32.99 26.25 -8.16
C VAL A 5 -32.59 24.96 -7.47
N PRO A 6 -32.50 23.82 -8.16
CA PRO A 6 -32.04 22.60 -7.56
C PRO A 6 -30.55 22.74 -7.19
N ARG A 7 -30.26 22.59 -5.91
CA ARG A 7 -28.88 22.53 -5.39
C ARG A 7 -28.21 21.29 -5.97
N MET A 8 -27.42 21.49 -7.00
CA MET A 8 -26.57 20.44 -7.55
C MET A 8 -25.65 19.96 -6.43
N LYS A 9 -25.83 18.71 -5.99
CA LYS A 9 -24.82 18.02 -5.17
C LYS A 9 -23.56 17.96 -6.04
N ALA A 10 -22.49 18.60 -5.57
CA ALA A 10 -21.18 18.45 -6.17
C ALA A 10 -20.84 16.96 -6.18
N GLY A 11 -20.87 16.35 -7.36
CA GLY A 11 -20.47 14.97 -7.56
C GLY A 11 -19.01 14.83 -7.14
N LYS A 12 -18.72 13.90 -6.27
CA LYS A 12 -17.36 13.48 -5.89
C LYS A 12 -16.73 12.82 -7.12
N LEU A 13 -16.19 13.64 -8.03
CA LEU A 13 -15.39 13.22 -9.19
C LEU A 13 -13.92 13.37 -8.80
N THR A 14 -13.49 12.60 -7.82
CA THR A 14 -12.06 12.32 -7.66
C THR A 14 -11.89 10.83 -7.79
N LYS A 15 -11.36 10.41 -8.92
CA LYS A 15 -10.82 9.06 -9.11
C LYS A 15 -9.85 8.80 -7.97
N ASP A 16 -9.98 7.68 -7.28
CA ASP A 16 -9.10 7.32 -6.18
C ASP A 16 -7.65 7.41 -6.64
N LYS A 17 -6.80 8.02 -5.82
CA LYS A 17 -5.36 8.15 -6.05
C LYS A 17 -4.62 7.52 -4.87
N VAL A 18 -3.76 6.57 -5.19
CA VAL A 18 -3.06 5.75 -4.20
C VAL A 18 -1.63 6.26 -4.01
N ASN A 19 -1.24 6.52 -2.77
CA ASN A 19 0.16 6.73 -2.39
C ASN A 19 0.72 5.43 -1.82
N ILE A 20 1.76 4.89 -2.46
CA ILE A 20 2.47 3.71 -1.98
C ILE A 20 3.71 4.17 -1.23
N ILE A 21 3.79 3.77 0.04
CA ILE A 21 4.94 4.02 0.93
C ILE A 21 5.65 2.69 1.13
N THR A 22 6.91 2.60 0.67
CA THR A 22 7.68 1.37 0.69
C THR A 22 8.78 1.45 1.74
N LEU A 23 8.73 0.55 2.71
CA LEU A 23 9.71 0.50 3.80
C LEU A 23 10.55 -0.78 3.71
N GLY A 24 11.78 -0.70 4.18
CA GLY A 24 12.65 -1.84 4.37
C GLY A 24 13.55 -2.17 3.16
N CYS A 25 13.34 -3.30 2.51
CA CYS A 25 14.31 -3.88 1.59
C CYS A 25 13.87 -3.84 0.11
N SER A 26 14.81 -4.21 -0.78
CA SER A 26 14.55 -4.30 -2.22
C SER A 26 13.44 -5.29 -2.61
N LYS A 27 13.13 -6.30 -1.77
CA LYS A 27 11.98 -7.18 -2.02
C LYS A 27 10.67 -6.43 -1.92
N ASN A 28 10.52 -5.61 -0.86
CA ASN A 28 9.35 -4.75 -0.69
C ASN A 28 9.22 -3.75 -1.84
N LEU A 29 10.35 -3.22 -2.34
CA LEU A 29 10.33 -2.34 -3.51
C LEU A 29 9.75 -3.04 -4.73
N VAL A 30 10.18 -4.28 -5.02
CA VAL A 30 9.63 -5.07 -6.13
C VAL A 30 8.12 -5.28 -5.97
N ASP A 31 7.65 -5.61 -4.77
CA ASP A 31 6.21 -5.80 -4.51
C ASP A 31 5.42 -4.50 -4.73
N SER A 32 5.96 -3.37 -4.32
CA SER A 32 5.36 -2.05 -4.56
C SER A 32 5.35 -1.67 -6.04
N GLU A 33 6.39 -2.03 -6.79
CA GLU A 33 6.46 -1.83 -8.25
C GLU A 33 5.41 -2.68 -8.98
N VAL A 34 5.21 -3.94 -8.55
CA VAL A 34 4.16 -4.82 -9.09
C VAL A 34 2.78 -4.25 -8.77
N LEU A 35 2.53 -3.86 -7.52
CA LEU A 35 1.27 -3.22 -7.12
C LEU A 35 0.99 -1.98 -7.97
N SER A 36 2.00 -1.13 -8.18
CA SER A 36 1.88 0.07 -9.01
C SER A 36 1.49 -0.25 -10.45
N GLY A 37 2.13 -1.25 -11.05
CA GLY A 37 1.81 -1.73 -12.40
C GLY A 37 0.35 -2.20 -12.51
N GLN A 38 -0.09 -3.00 -11.56
CA GLN A 38 -1.47 -3.49 -11.49
C GLN A 38 -2.50 -2.35 -11.34
N LEU A 39 -2.24 -1.38 -10.45
CA LEU A 39 -3.13 -0.24 -10.24
C LEU A 39 -3.22 0.65 -11.49
N MET A 40 -2.09 0.97 -12.10
CA MET A 40 -2.06 1.77 -13.33
C MET A 40 -2.78 1.08 -14.49
N ALA A 41 -2.66 -0.25 -14.61
CA ALA A 41 -3.39 -1.03 -15.61
C ALA A 41 -4.91 -1.08 -15.36
N ASN A 42 -5.37 -0.70 -14.16
CA ASN A 42 -6.77 -0.49 -13.80
C ASN A 42 -7.15 1.01 -13.81
N ASP A 43 -6.34 1.85 -14.44
CA ASP A 43 -6.55 3.31 -14.50
C ASP A 43 -6.62 3.99 -13.13
N ILE A 44 -6.01 3.44 -12.10
CA ILE A 44 -5.91 4.03 -10.76
C ILE A 44 -4.57 4.76 -10.66
N PRO A 45 -4.57 6.10 -10.50
CA PRO A 45 -3.34 6.88 -10.37
C PRO A 45 -2.55 6.51 -9.12
N VAL A 46 -1.24 6.32 -9.29
CA VAL A 46 -0.32 5.96 -8.22
C VAL A 46 0.75 7.04 -8.06
N VAL A 47 1.11 7.31 -6.82
CA VAL A 47 2.30 8.09 -6.45
C VAL A 47 3.10 7.31 -5.41
N HIS A 48 4.41 7.56 -5.36
CA HIS A 48 5.30 6.91 -4.39
C HIS A 48 5.83 7.94 -3.41
N GLU A 49 5.76 7.61 -2.11
CA GLU A 49 6.34 8.38 -1.00
C GLU A 49 6.04 9.89 -1.10
N ASN A 50 4.86 10.20 -1.62
CA ASN A 50 4.48 11.57 -1.90
C ASN A 50 4.07 12.29 -0.61
N LYS A 51 4.85 13.31 -0.25
CA LYS A 51 4.56 14.19 0.89
C LYS A 51 3.48 15.24 0.60
N ARG A 52 3.10 15.42 -0.69
CA ARG A 52 1.96 16.26 -1.07
C ARG A 52 0.68 15.47 -0.81
N LEU A 53 -0.26 16.08 -0.12
CA LEU A 53 -1.54 15.45 0.22
C LEU A 53 -2.52 15.57 -0.97
N ASP A 54 -2.14 15.07 -2.13
CA ASP A 54 -2.93 15.03 -3.35
C ASP A 54 -3.45 13.63 -3.68
N HIS A 55 -3.49 12.75 -2.67
CA HIS A 55 -4.00 11.39 -2.70
C HIS A 55 -4.99 11.18 -1.55
N ASN A 56 -5.89 10.23 -1.70
CA ASN A 56 -6.91 9.90 -0.70
C ASN A 56 -6.72 8.52 -0.06
N ILE A 57 -5.87 7.67 -0.64
CA ILE A 57 -5.57 6.33 -0.14
C ILE A 57 -4.06 6.20 0.09
N ALA A 58 -3.67 5.63 1.23
CA ALA A 58 -2.30 5.23 1.51
C ALA A 58 -2.19 3.70 1.59
N VAL A 59 -1.21 3.13 0.90
CA VAL A 59 -0.80 1.73 1.02
C VAL A 59 0.63 1.70 1.55
N ILE A 60 0.83 1.08 2.72
CA ILE A 60 2.12 1.03 3.40
C ILE A 60 2.67 -0.40 3.29
N ASN A 61 3.72 -0.58 2.52
CA ASN A 61 4.44 -1.84 2.41
C ASN A 61 5.54 -1.89 3.47
N THR A 62 5.31 -2.68 4.51
CA THR A 62 6.03 -2.64 5.78
C THR A 62 7.14 -3.69 5.88
N CYS A 63 8.17 -3.38 6.65
CA CYS A 63 9.25 -4.29 7.00
C CYS A 63 9.12 -4.76 8.46
N GLY A 64 9.26 -6.09 8.68
CA GLY A 64 9.18 -6.71 10.01
C GLY A 64 10.43 -7.48 10.38
N PHE A 65 11.57 -7.25 9.71
CA PHE A 65 12.75 -8.10 9.86
C PHE A 65 13.60 -7.74 11.09
N ILE A 66 13.95 -6.49 11.28
CA ILE A 66 14.74 -5.99 12.41
C ILE A 66 13.92 -4.98 13.22
N ASP A 67 14.25 -4.81 14.51
CA ASP A 67 13.45 -3.97 15.42
C ASP A 67 13.35 -2.52 14.94
N LYS A 68 14.45 -1.95 14.45
CA LYS A 68 14.45 -0.59 13.89
C LYS A 68 13.51 -0.45 12.70
N ALA A 69 13.44 -1.45 11.81
CA ALA A 69 12.52 -1.43 10.67
C ALA A 69 11.06 -1.66 11.10
N LYS A 70 10.83 -2.41 12.17
CA LYS A 70 9.49 -2.54 12.78
C LYS A 70 9.03 -1.19 13.35
N GLU A 71 9.90 -0.52 14.10
CA GLU A 71 9.64 0.80 14.67
C GLU A 71 9.33 1.83 13.58
N GLU A 72 10.13 1.89 12.52
CA GLU A 72 9.88 2.74 11.35
C GLU A 72 8.53 2.45 10.71
N SER A 73 8.20 1.16 10.53
CA SER A 73 6.94 0.74 9.96
C SER A 73 5.75 1.16 10.82
N ILE A 74 5.81 0.94 12.13
CA ILE A 74 4.75 1.34 13.07
C ILE A 74 4.58 2.85 13.07
N ASN A 75 5.66 3.61 13.18
CA ASN A 75 5.61 5.07 13.17
C ASN A 75 5.00 5.60 11.86
N THR A 76 5.38 5.03 10.72
CA THR A 76 4.80 5.39 9.42
C THR A 76 3.29 5.12 9.38
N ILE A 77 2.84 3.97 9.90
CA ILE A 77 1.41 3.67 9.99
C ILE A 77 0.69 4.72 10.85
N LEU A 78 1.22 5.03 12.03
CA LEU A 78 0.63 6.03 12.94
C LEU A 78 0.55 7.41 12.29
N ASP A 79 1.57 7.83 11.55
CA ASP A 79 1.57 9.10 10.79
C ASP A 79 0.43 9.13 9.74
N GLN A 80 0.22 8.02 9.01
CA GLN A 80 -0.86 7.95 8.03
C GLN A 80 -2.25 7.90 8.71
N LEU A 81 -2.39 7.23 9.83
CA LEU A 81 -3.62 7.24 10.63
C LEU A 81 -3.94 8.64 11.16
N GLU A 82 -2.94 9.40 11.57
CA GLU A 82 -3.14 10.79 11.97
C GLU A 82 -3.64 11.66 10.80
N LEU A 83 -3.12 11.45 9.59
CA LEU A 83 -3.64 12.11 8.38
C LEU A 83 -5.09 11.70 8.09
N LYS A 84 -5.44 10.43 8.32
CA LYS A 84 -6.82 9.93 8.19
C LYS A 84 -7.75 10.58 9.21
N ARG A 85 -7.36 10.66 10.49
CA ARG A 85 -8.12 11.36 11.55
C ARG A 85 -8.39 12.83 11.21
N ARG A 86 -7.43 13.49 10.56
CA ARG A 86 -7.55 14.88 10.09
C ARG A 86 -8.38 15.02 8.81
N GLY A 87 -8.93 13.93 8.28
CA GLY A 87 -9.70 13.92 7.03
C GLY A 87 -8.89 14.19 5.76
N LYS A 88 -7.56 13.99 5.82
CA LYS A 88 -6.66 14.12 4.66
C LYS A 88 -6.58 12.83 3.84
N LEU A 89 -6.79 11.69 4.48
CA LEU A 89 -6.88 10.37 3.86
C LEU A 89 -8.26 9.76 4.12
N GLU A 90 -8.76 9.00 3.16
CA GLU A 90 -9.99 8.24 3.30
C GLU A 90 -9.70 6.82 3.79
N LYS A 91 -8.63 6.20 3.26
CA LYS A 91 -8.27 4.81 3.58
C LYS A 91 -6.77 4.64 3.79
N VAL A 92 -6.43 3.75 4.73
CA VAL A 92 -5.07 3.32 5.01
C VAL A 92 -5.02 1.80 5.00
N TYR A 93 -4.22 1.25 4.11
CA TYR A 93 -3.97 -0.18 3.97
C TYR A 93 -2.53 -0.51 4.32
N VAL A 94 -2.32 -1.65 4.98
CA VAL A 94 -0.98 -2.11 5.37
C VAL A 94 -0.71 -3.48 4.76
N THR A 95 0.47 -3.66 4.20
CA THR A 95 0.95 -4.91 3.62
C THR A 95 2.41 -5.15 3.97
N GLY A 96 2.95 -6.29 3.60
CA GLY A 96 4.37 -6.61 3.75
C GLY A 96 4.71 -7.48 4.95
N CYS A 97 6.01 -7.57 5.25
CA CYS A 97 6.54 -8.55 6.21
C CYS A 97 6.06 -8.31 7.66
N LEU A 98 5.87 -7.06 8.08
CA LEU A 98 5.36 -6.77 9.42
C LEU A 98 3.92 -7.25 9.56
N SER A 99 3.09 -6.92 8.58
CA SER A 99 1.70 -7.37 8.53
C SER A 99 1.60 -8.89 8.49
N GLU A 100 2.39 -9.58 7.67
CA GLU A 100 2.42 -11.03 7.59
C GLU A 100 2.66 -11.69 8.95
N ARG A 101 3.58 -11.14 9.76
CA ARG A 101 4.01 -11.76 11.01
C ARG A 101 3.16 -11.40 12.22
N TYR A 102 2.70 -10.16 12.30
CA TYR A 102 2.14 -9.57 13.53
C TYR A 102 0.70 -9.09 13.36
N ARG A 103 0.03 -9.48 12.27
CA ARG A 103 -1.31 -9.02 11.91
C ARG A 103 -2.30 -9.08 13.06
N SER A 104 -2.39 -10.22 13.75
CA SER A 104 -3.37 -10.43 14.81
C SER A 104 -3.22 -9.48 16.01
N ASP A 105 -2.00 -9.02 16.27
CA ASP A 105 -1.72 -8.11 17.37
C ASP A 105 -1.87 -6.66 16.90
N LEU A 106 -1.38 -6.35 15.71
CA LEU A 106 -1.46 -5.01 15.12
C LEU A 106 -2.91 -4.59 14.81
N GLU A 107 -3.78 -5.51 14.41
CA GLU A 107 -5.20 -5.24 14.20
C GLU A 107 -5.91 -4.81 15.50
N LYS A 108 -5.49 -5.34 16.63
CA LYS A 108 -6.03 -4.95 17.96
C LYS A 108 -5.51 -3.58 18.41
N GLU A 109 -4.22 -3.32 18.16
CA GLU A 109 -3.56 -2.09 18.57
C GLU A 109 -3.89 -0.90 17.67
N MET A 110 -4.14 -1.16 16.38
CA MET A 110 -4.43 -0.13 15.37
C MET A 110 -5.71 -0.46 14.57
N PRO A 111 -6.89 -0.47 15.21
CA PRO A 111 -8.16 -0.83 14.57
C PRO A 111 -8.63 0.20 13.52
N GLU A 112 -7.98 1.35 13.41
CA GLU A 112 -8.29 2.39 12.43
C GLU A 112 -7.71 2.12 11.04
N VAL A 113 -6.81 1.14 10.90
CA VAL A 113 -6.33 0.63 9.62
C VAL A 113 -7.48 -0.09 8.93
N ASP A 114 -7.78 0.25 7.68
CA ASP A 114 -8.96 -0.28 6.97
C ASP A 114 -8.80 -1.75 6.60
N ALA A 115 -7.58 -2.20 6.27
CA ALA A 115 -7.28 -3.61 6.10
C ALA A 115 -5.77 -3.90 6.15
N TRP A 116 -5.45 -5.13 6.54
CA TRP A 116 -4.10 -5.67 6.64
C TRP A 116 -3.93 -6.83 5.66
N PHE A 117 -2.80 -6.85 4.95
CA PHE A 117 -2.50 -7.88 3.95
C PHE A 117 -1.12 -8.45 4.18
N GLY A 118 -0.98 -9.76 3.97
CA GLY A 118 0.30 -10.43 3.93
C GLY A 118 1.05 -10.20 2.61
N THR A 119 2.28 -10.73 2.53
CA THR A 119 3.16 -10.58 1.36
C THR A 119 2.62 -11.26 0.09
N MET A 120 1.75 -12.27 0.24
CA MET A 120 1.15 -13.02 -0.88
C MET A 120 -0.30 -12.59 -1.18
N GLU A 121 -0.83 -11.61 -0.49
CA GLU A 121 -2.25 -11.20 -0.57
C GLU A 121 -2.49 -10.03 -1.54
N LEU A 122 -1.60 -9.79 -2.51
CA LEU A 122 -1.77 -8.75 -3.52
C LEU A 122 -3.15 -8.77 -4.22
N PRO A 123 -3.71 -9.92 -4.62
CA PRO A 123 -5.04 -9.93 -5.25
C PRO A 123 -6.15 -9.43 -4.31
N LEU A 124 -6.03 -9.68 -3.01
CA LEU A 124 -7.00 -9.22 -2.02
C LEU A 124 -6.88 -7.71 -1.81
N LEU A 125 -5.65 -7.17 -1.77
CA LEU A 125 -5.41 -5.74 -1.69
C LEU A 125 -5.99 -5.01 -2.91
N LEU A 126 -5.76 -5.54 -4.12
CA LEU A 126 -6.32 -4.96 -5.35
C LEU A 126 -7.85 -4.95 -5.33
N LYS A 127 -8.48 -6.02 -4.85
CA LYS A 127 -9.93 -6.08 -4.69
C LYS A 127 -10.48 -4.98 -3.75
N GLN A 128 -9.75 -4.65 -2.68
CA GLN A 128 -10.12 -3.55 -1.78
C GLN A 128 -9.99 -2.16 -2.42
N LEU A 129 -9.17 -2.08 -3.48
CA LEU A 129 -8.96 -0.88 -4.28
C LEU A 129 -9.86 -0.83 -5.53
N ASP A 130 -10.87 -1.72 -5.62
CA ASP A 130 -11.74 -1.88 -6.78
C ASP A 130 -10.96 -2.11 -8.09
N ALA A 131 -9.83 -2.82 -7.99
CA ALA A 131 -8.95 -3.16 -9.10
C ALA A 131 -8.94 -4.67 -9.37
N ASP A 132 -8.98 -5.04 -10.63
CA ASP A 132 -8.86 -6.43 -11.07
C ASP A 132 -7.40 -6.86 -11.10
N TYR A 133 -7.12 -8.06 -10.58
CA TYR A 133 -5.80 -8.66 -10.71
C TYR A 133 -5.58 -9.16 -12.14
N LYS A 134 -4.71 -8.50 -12.89
CA LYS A 134 -4.37 -8.83 -14.27
C LYS A 134 -3.22 -9.83 -14.32
N LYS A 135 -3.58 -11.11 -14.52
CA LYS A 135 -2.61 -12.22 -14.57
C LYS A 135 -1.61 -12.10 -15.71
N GLU A 136 -2.00 -11.47 -16.81
CA GLU A 136 -1.15 -11.20 -17.98
C GLU A 136 0.04 -10.27 -17.65
N LEU A 137 -0.05 -9.53 -16.56
CA LEU A 137 1.02 -8.67 -16.07
C LEU A 137 1.97 -9.38 -15.07
N ILE A 138 1.92 -10.71 -14.97
CA ILE A 138 2.89 -11.45 -14.15
C ILE A 138 4.30 -11.23 -14.71
N GLY A 139 5.17 -10.66 -13.85
CA GLY A 139 6.54 -10.29 -14.24
C GLY A 139 6.69 -8.86 -14.75
N GLU A 140 5.61 -8.20 -15.15
CA GLU A 140 5.62 -6.79 -15.51
C GLU A 140 5.40 -5.91 -14.27
N ARG A 141 6.11 -4.81 -14.17
CA ARG A 141 6.02 -3.87 -13.07
C ARG A 141 6.46 -2.48 -13.48
N LEU A 142 6.02 -1.48 -12.75
CA LEU A 142 6.47 -0.10 -12.92
C LEU A 142 7.78 0.10 -12.15
N LEU A 143 8.91 0.11 -12.87
CA LEU A 143 10.22 0.28 -12.24
C LEU A 143 10.35 1.68 -11.63
N SER A 144 10.75 1.73 -10.38
CA SER A 144 11.08 2.96 -9.63
C SER A 144 12.58 3.20 -9.50
N THR A 145 13.39 2.20 -9.89
CA THR A 145 14.85 2.31 -9.91
C THR A 145 15.36 3.10 -11.13
N PRO A 146 16.58 3.70 -11.05
CA PRO A 146 17.24 4.26 -12.21
C PRO A 146 17.40 3.23 -13.36
N SER A 147 17.45 3.73 -14.60
CA SER A 147 17.42 2.89 -15.82
C SER A 147 18.56 1.88 -15.98
N HIS A 148 19.64 2.00 -15.20
CA HIS A 148 20.84 1.17 -15.31
C HIS A 148 20.82 -0.08 -14.44
N TYR A 149 19.80 -0.28 -13.57
CA TYR A 149 19.62 -1.52 -12.82
C TYR A 149 18.14 -1.72 -12.42
N ALA A 150 17.79 -2.98 -12.11
CA ALA A 150 16.51 -3.35 -11.51
C ALA A 150 16.73 -4.52 -10.54
N TYR A 151 15.93 -4.59 -9.48
CA TYR A 151 15.94 -5.74 -8.60
C TYR A 151 15.11 -6.88 -9.19
N LEU A 152 15.57 -8.11 -9.01
CA LEU A 152 14.82 -9.31 -9.36
C LEU A 152 14.50 -10.09 -8.08
N LYS A 153 13.21 -10.22 -7.77
CA LYS A 153 12.74 -11.05 -6.65
C LYS A 153 12.58 -12.48 -7.15
N ILE A 154 13.46 -13.37 -6.73
CA ILE A 154 13.52 -14.77 -7.20
C ILE A 154 12.73 -15.74 -6.31
N SER A 155 12.39 -15.34 -5.10
CA SER A 155 11.62 -16.18 -4.15
C SER A 155 10.93 -15.34 -3.10
N GLU A 156 9.84 -15.87 -2.54
CA GLU A 156 9.18 -15.37 -1.35
C GLU A 156 9.37 -16.37 -0.22
N GLY A 157 10.03 -15.90 0.88
CA GLY A 157 10.33 -16.77 2.02
C GLY A 157 11.36 -17.85 1.73
N CYS A 158 11.50 -18.76 2.70
CA CYS A 158 12.42 -19.88 2.66
C CYS A 158 11.89 -20.96 3.61
N ASN A 159 12.08 -22.23 3.26
CA ASN A 159 11.70 -23.37 4.11
C ASN A 159 12.84 -23.88 5.00
N ARG A 160 13.95 -23.15 5.13
CA ARG A 160 15.06 -23.51 5.98
C ARG A 160 14.93 -22.89 7.36
N THR A 161 15.39 -23.64 8.38
CA THR A 161 15.42 -23.21 9.78
C THR A 161 16.84 -22.83 10.18
N CYS A 162 17.26 -21.62 9.88
CA CYS A 162 18.56 -21.11 10.28
C CYS A 162 18.46 -20.40 11.63
N SER A 163 19.40 -20.64 12.54
CA SER A 163 19.40 -20.06 13.89
C SER A 163 19.48 -18.52 13.95
N PHE A 164 19.95 -17.91 12.88
CA PHE A 164 20.06 -16.44 12.74
C PHE A 164 18.94 -15.83 11.86
N CYS A 165 17.99 -16.63 11.42
CA CYS A 165 16.91 -16.15 10.56
C CYS A 165 15.71 -15.68 11.39
N ALA A 166 15.27 -14.48 11.11
CA ALA A 166 14.09 -13.91 11.74
C ALA A 166 12.79 -14.39 11.08
#